data_b0683afa386715ef4e1f6274d4c63e08
#
_entry.id   b0683afa386715ef4e1f6274d4c63e08
#
_cell.length_a   1.000
_cell.length_b   1.000
_cell.length_c   1.000
_cell.angle_alpha   90.00
_cell.angle_beta   90.00
_cell.angle_gamma   90.00
#
_symmetry.space_group_name_H-M   'P 1'
#
loop_
_entity.id
_entity.type
_entity.pdbx_description
1 polymer ?
#
loop_
_entity_poly.entity_id
_entity_poly.type
_entity_poly.pdbx_seq_one_letter_code
_entity_poly.pdbx_strand_id
1 'polypeptide(L)'
;MSLIEHGLESEIIKVLKKEKELTVFDVGCYRGVFSKKVLELVGKKKIKFYLFDVNKNVKKYISNLLKLKNVHYNEIALHNKNGKAVYHYNSSFECSGSSLSTLLKDDSTWVLSRKIILKILFLSTGGFTKYTVPTITLDSFVKQKKIKSIDLLKVDIEGSEHLMLQGARKTLKKNKIKTILIEICGKKNIYKKKEKKVLNFLRNNNFTLLKKNIYFSPSLFSNHTAGDYQLINNNYFK
;
A
#
# COMPACT_ATOMS: atom_id res chain seq x y z
N MET A 1 4.30 8.74 9.34
CA MET A 1 5.69 8.48 8.85
C MET A 1 5.56 7.57 7.65
N SER A 2 6.20 7.88 6.54
CA SER A 2 6.03 7.09 5.30
C SER A 2 7.14 6.06 5.16
N LEU A 3 6.85 4.95 4.48
CA LEU A 3 7.79 3.87 4.08
C LEU A 3 9.18 4.36 3.59
N ILE A 4 9.28 5.62 3.16
CA ILE A 4 10.53 6.21 2.64
C ILE A 4 11.28 7.02 3.68
N GLU A 5 10.66 7.42 4.78
CA GLU A 5 11.36 8.22 5.81
C GLU A 5 12.52 7.44 6.44
N HIS A 6 12.45 6.11 6.41
CA HIS A 6 13.51 5.21 6.89
C HIS A 6 14.54 4.81 5.83
N GLY A 7 14.47 5.36 4.60
CA GLY A 7 15.35 5.03 3.48
C GLY A 7 15.11 3.66 2.87
N LEU A 8 15.45 3.53 1.58
CA LEU A 8 15.45 2.24 0.88
C LEU A 8 16.76 1.49 1.16
N GLU A 9 16.67 0.19 1.29
CA GLU A 9 17.86 -0.66 1.39
C GLU A 9 18.70 -0.60 0.11
N SER A 10 20.01 -0.76 0.28
CA SER A 10 20.98 -0.66 -0.83
C SER A 10 20.67 -1.62 -1.97
N GLU A 11 20.17 -2.80 -1.65
CA GLU A 11 19.78 -3.84 -2.59
C GLU A 11 18.62 -3.39 -3.48
N ILE A 12 17.60 -2.74 -2.90
CA ILE A 12 16.46 -2.19 -3.66
C ILE A 12 16.96 -1.05 -4.56
N ILE A 13 17.81 -0.18 -4.02
CA ILE A 13 18.42 0.92 -4.79
C ILE A 13 19.23 0.37 -5.96
N LYS A 14 20.01 -0.70 -5.77
CA LYS A 14 20.75 -1.37 -6.85
C LYS A 14 19.83 -1.88 -7.94
N VAL A 15 18.72 -2.55 -7.58
CA VAL A 15 17.71 -3.00 -8.56
C VAL A 15 17.17 -1.82 -9.36
N LEU A 16 16.77 -0.73 -8.68
CA LEU A 16 16.23 0.46 -9.35
C LEU A 16 17.27 1.16 -10.24
N LYS A 17 18.54 1.16 -9.84
CA LYS A 17 19.63 1.76 -10.61
C LYS A 17 20.10 0.93 -11.80
N LYS A 18 20.01 -0.40 -11.72
CA LYS A 18 20.44 -1.32 -12.79
C LYS A 18 19.52 -1.25 -14.02
N GLU A 19 18.23 -1.10 -13.84
CA GLU A 19 17.23 -1.13 -14.92
C GLU A 19 17.26 0.16 -15.74
N LYS A 20 17.18 0.04 -17.07
CA LYS A 20 17.07 1.20 -17.99
C LYS A 20 15.67 1.82 -17.96
N GLU A 21 14.65 0.97 -17.88
CA GLU A 21 13.25 1.34 -17.74
C GLU A 21 12.70 0.70 -16.46
N LEU A 22 11.95 1.45 -15.69
CA LEU A 22 11.36 0.99 -14.44
C LEU A 22 9.85 0.93 -14.54
N THR A 23 9.25 -0.09 -13.94
CA THR A 23 7.82 -0.18 -13.69
C THR A 23 7.58 -0.17 -12.20
N VAL A 24 6.92 0.86 -11.70
CA VAL A 24 6.65 1.06 -10.28
C VAL A 24 5.14 1.09 -10.03
N PHE A 25 4.72 0.34 -9.04
CA PHE A 25 3.35 0.32 -8.55
C PHE A 25 3.30 0.98 -7.18
N ASP A 26 2.45 1.99 -7.02
CA ASP A 26 2.17 2.68 -5.75
C ASP A 26 0.72 2.43 -5.37
N VAL A 27 0.50 1.44 -4.51
CA VAL A 27 -0.83 0.98 -4.08
C VAL A 27 -1.16 1.63 -2.74
N GLY A 28 -2.19 2.47 -2.74
CA GLY A 28 -2.47 3.45 -1.69
C GLY A 28 -1.57 4.67 -1.85
N CYS A 29 -1.64 5.32 -3.03
CA CYS A 29 -0.71 6.39 -3.39
C CYS A 29 -0.99 7.73 -2.69
N TYR A 30 -2.19 7.94 -2.18
CA TYR A 30 -2.63 9.12 -1.44
C TYR A 30 -2.12 10.45 -2.05
N ARG A 31 -1.19 11.15 -1.38
CA ARG A 31 -0.59 12.42 -1.85
C ARG A 31 0.56 12.23 -2.85
N GLY A 32 0.88 11.01 -3.23
CA GLY A 32 1.94 10.69 -4.17
C GLY A 32 3.36 10.98 -3.65
N VAL A 33 3.54 11.08 -2.33
CA VAL A 33 4.83 11.38 -1.70
C VAL A 33 5.86 10.31 -2.05
N PHE A 34 5.45 9.04 -1.98
CA PHE A 34 6.30 7.92 -2.37
C PHE A 34 6.76 8.04 -3.82
N SER A 35 5.82 8.21 -4.75
CA SER A 35 6.13 8.31 -6.18
C SER A 35 7.05 9.48 -6.50
N LYS A 36 6.87 10.65 -5.84
CA LYS A 36 7.76 11.80 -6.00
C LYS A 36 9.20 11.48 -5.55
N LYS A 37 9.36 10.86 -4.38
CA LYS A 37 10.69 10.47 -3.88
C LYS A 37 11.37 9.42 -4.75
N VAL A 38 10.62 8.47 -5.32
CA VAL A 38 11.19 7.52 -6.29
C VAL A 38 11.66 8.25 -7.55
N LEU A 39 10.90 9.23 -8.07
CA LEU A 39 11.34 10.05 -9.21
C LEU A 39 12.62 10.80 -8.91
N GLU A 40 12.74 11.40 -7.73
CA GLU A 40 13.97 12.09 -7.28
C GLU A 40 15.17 11.11 -7.21
N LEU A 41 14.95 9.91 -6.66
CA LEU A 41 16.00 8.89 -6.49
C LEU A 41 16.55 8.37 -7.82
N VAL A 42 15.66 8.13 -8.80
CA VAL A 42 16.06 7.54 -10.09
C VAL A 42 16.43 8.58 -11.15
N GLY A 43 16.13 9.84 -10.91
CA GLY A 43 16.49 10.96 -11.78
C GLY A 43 15.88 10.86 -13.18
N LYS A 44 16.73 11.00 -14.24
CA LYS A 44 16.28 11.02 -15.64
C LYS A 44 15.91 9.65 -16.22
N LYS A 45 15.84 8.60 -15.43
CA LYS A 45 15.47 7.27 -15.91
C LYS A 45 14.06 7.23 -16.47
N LYS A 46 13.87 6.39 -17.47
CA LYS A 46 12.53 6.10 -17.99
C LYS A 46 11.78 5.25 -16.99
N ILE A 47 10.73 5.80 -16.39
CA ILE A 47 9.93 5.14 -15.36
C ILE A 47 8.47 5.17 -15.74
N LYS A 48 7.77 4.07 -15.51
CA LYS A 48 6.33 3.93 -15.69
C LYS A 48 5.68 3.68 -14.35
N PHE A 49 4.86 4.63 -13.92
CA PHE A 49 4.12 4.53 -12.69
C PHE A 49 2.69 4.05 -12.91
N TYR A 50 2.27 3.12 -12.05
CA TYR A 50 0.87 2.76 -11.88
C TYR A 50 0.47 3.10 -10.45
N LEU A 51 -0.33 4.16 -10.30
CA LEU A 51 -0.85 4.65 -9.03
C LEU A 51 -2.24 4.08 -8.80
N PHE A 52 -2.50 3.58 -7.60
CA PHE A 52 -3.81 3.03 -7.22
C PHE A 52 -4.30 3.68 -5.95
N ASP A 53 -5.50 4.20 -5.98
CA ASP A 53 -6.21 4.67 -4.80
C ASP A 53 -7.71 4.77 -5.11
N VAL A 54 -8.54 4.67 -4.09
CA VAL A 54 -10.00 4.78 -4.22
C VAL A 54 -10.58 6.00 -3.53
N ASN A 55 -9.73 6.77 -2.87
CA ASN A 55 -10.15 8.01 -2.25
C ASN A 55 -10.33 9.09 -3.32
N LYS A 56 -11.53 9.65 -3.36
CA LYS A 56 -11.96 10.66 -4.37
C LYS A 56 -11.10 11.92 -4.39
N ASN A 57 -10.45 12.26 -3.26
CA ASN A 57 -9.61 13.44 -3.14
C ASN A 57 -8.20 13.28 -3.70
N VAL A 58 -7.77 12.04 -4.00
CA VAL A 58 -6.39 11.76 -4.42
C VAL A 58 -5.99 12.51 -5.68
N LYS A 59 -6.86 12.57 -6.68
CA LYS A 59 -6.57 13.29 -7.95
C LYS A 59 -6.12 14.74 -7.72
N LYS A 60 -6.71 15.42 -6.74
CA LYS A 60 -6.34 16.79 -6.36
C LYS A 60 -4.87 16.85 -5.89
N TYR A 61 -4.45 15.89 -5.06
CA TYR A 61 -3.11 15.89 -4.47
C TYR A 61 -2.01 15.47 -5.44
N ILE A 62 -2.32 14.59 -6.38
CA ILE A 62 -1.36 14.07 -7.37
C ILE A 62 -1.45 14.78 -8.72
N SER A 63 -2.15 15.91 -8.83
CA SER A 63 -2.37 16.63 -10.09
C SER A 63 -1.07 16.91 -10.86
N ASN A 64 0.02 17.26 -10.17
CA ASN A 64 1.33 17.48 -10.79
C ASN A 64 1.96 16.17 -11.31
N LEU A 65 1.78 15.05 -10.65
CA LEU A 65 2.23 13.75 -11.14
C LEU A 65 1.45 13.33 -12.39
N LEU A 66 0.16 13.64 -12.46
CA LEU A 66 -0.69 13.29 -13.61
C LEU A 66 -0.34 14.06 -14.89
N LYS A 67 0.45 15.14 -14.82
CA LYS A 67 0.99 15.83 -15.99
C LYS A 67 2.10 15.02 -16.69
N LEU A 68 2.69 14.05 -16.02
CA LEU A 68 3.73 13.20 -16.57
C LEU A 68 3.11 12.09 -17.43
N LYS A 69 3.53 11.97 -18.69
CA LYS A 69 2.99 11.00 -19.69
C LYS A 69 3.09 9.53 -19.24
N ASN A 70 4.01 9.22 -18.35
CA ASN A 70 4.33 7.87 -17.88
C ASN A 70 3.68 7.55 -16.50
N VAL A 71 2.83 8.41 -15.97
CA VAL A 71 2.08 8.20 -14.73
C VAL A 71 0.63 7.83 -15.06
N HIS A 72 0.20 6.66 -14.61
CA HIS A 72 -1.14 6.10 -14.84
C HIS A 72 -1.87 5.95 -13.51
N TYR A 73 -2.81 6.82 -13.22
CA TYR A 73 -3.66 6.72 -12.04
C TYR A 73 -4.87 5.80 -12.31
N ASN A 74 -5.14 4.92 -11.38
CA ASN A 74 -6.22 3.95 -11.44
C ASN A 74 -7.08 4.11 -10.19
N GLU A 75 -8.30 4.63 -10.33
CA GLU A 75 -9.28 4.78 -9.26
C GLU A 75 -9.98 3.43 -9.00
N ILE A 76 -9.19 2.46 -8.55
CA ILE A 76 -9.60 1.07 -8.32
C ILE A 76 -8.79 0.48 -7.18
N ALA A 77 -9.41 -0.36 -6.36
CA ALA A 77 -8.70 -1.07 -5.30
C ALA A 77 -8.09 -2.38 -5.83
N LEU A 78 -6.82 -2.63 -5.53
CA LEU A 78 -6.25 -3.95 -5.70
C LEU A 78 -6.72 -4.87 -4.55
N HIS A 79 -7.30 -6.03 -4.91
CA HIS A 79 -7.95 -6.92 -3.96
C HIS A 79 -7.77 -8.39 -4.37
N ASN A 80 -8.33 -9.34 -3.59
CA ASN A 80 -8.26 -10.77 -3.90
C ASN A 80 -9.24 -11.24 -4.97
N LYS A 81 -10.18 -10.39 -5.39
CA LYS A 81 -11.17 -10.68 -6.44
C LYS A 81 -11.51 -9.43 -7.25
N ASN A 82 -11.89 -9.63 -8.49
CA ASN A 82 -12.49 -8.59 -9.33
C ASN A 82 -13.95 -8.36 -8.87
N GLY A 83 -14.43 -7.12 -8.96
CA GLY A 83 -15.80 -6.76 -8.61
C GLY A 83 -15.90 -5.43 -7.88
N LYS A 84 -16.57 -5.41 -6.75
CA LYS A 84 -16.79 -4.22 -5.93
C LYS A 84 -16.54 -4.51 -4.45
N ALA A 85 -16.12 -3.50 -3.69
CA ALA A 85 -15.99 -3.54 -2.24
C ALA A 85 -16.53 -2.24 -1.63
N VAL A 86 -16.87 -2.27 -0.34
CA VAL A 86 -17.24 -1.07 0.40
C VAL A 86 -15.97 -0.45 0.98
N TYR A 87 -15.74 0.80 0.67
CA TYR A 87 -14.66 1.60 1.22
C TYR A 87 -15.20 2.51 2.33
N HIS A 88 -14.52 2.52 3.44
CA HIS A 88 -14.82 3.37 4.59
C HIS A 88 -13.84 4.53 4.60
N TYR A 89 -14.33 5.69 4.27
CA TYR A 89 -13.55 6.92 4.25
C TYR A 89 -13.71 7.68 5.56
N ASN A 90 -12.60 8.05 6.16
CA ASN A 90 -12.56 8.89 7.34
C ASN A 90 -12.23 10.33 6.93
N SER A 91 -13.23 11.22 6.91
CA SER A 91 -13.04 12.61 6.52
C SER A 91 -12.31 13.46 7.58
N SER A 92 -12.31 13.02 8.85
CA SER A 92 -11.65 13.76 9.94
C SER A 92 -10.14 13.76 9.89
N PHE A 93 -9.53 12.75 9.22
CA PHE A 93 -8.09 12.55 9.18
C PHE A 93 -7.56 12.35 7.76
N GLU A 94 -8.27 12.86 6.78
CA GLU A 94 -7.87 12.88 5.35
C GLU A 94 -7.20 11.58 4.86
N CYS A 95 -7.73 10.40 5.15
CA CYS A 95 -7.27 9.07 4.78
C CYS A 95 -6.63 8.23 5.89
N SER A 96 -6.13 8.79 6.96
CA SER A 96 -5.65 7.97 8.08
C SER A 96 -6.80 7.16 8.66
N GLY A 97 -6.70 5.83 8.61
CA GLY A 97 -7.75 4.90 9.05
C GLY A 97 -8.92 4.73 8.09
N SER A 98 -8.77 5.13 6.81
CA SER A 98 -9.70 4.80 5.74
C SER A 98 -9.35 3.43 5.16
N SER A 99 -10.32 2.52 5.05
CA SER A 99 -10.03 1.13 4.67
C SER A 99 -11.19 0.45 3.93
N LEU A 100 -10.91 -0.68 3.31
CA LEU A 100 -11.95 -1.57 2.76
C LEU A 100 -12.67 -2.35 3.88
N SER A 101 -13.93 -2.68 3.67
CA SER A 101 -14.86 -3.23 4.69
C SER A 101 -14.43 -4.50 5.40
N THR A 102 -13.50 -5.25 4.83
CA THR A 102 -12.98 -6.48 5.41
C THR A 102 -12.25 -6.31 6.75
N LEU A 103 -11.80 -5.08 7.04
CA LEU A 103 -11.10 -4.77 8.29
C LEU A 103 -12.02 -4.40 9.43
N LEU A 104 -13.18 -3.85 9.12
CA LEU A 104 -14.09 -3.34 10.17
C LEU A 104 -14.72 -4.45 11.01
N LYS A 105 -14.74 -5.68 10.53
CA LYS A 105 -15.18 -6.82 11.35
C LYS A 105 -14.20 -7.11 12.51
N ASP A 106 -12.90 -6.92 12.27
CA ASP A 106 -11.86 -7.22 13.27
C ASP A 106 -11.44 -5.99 14.11
N ASP A 107 -11.62 -4.77 13.57
CA ASP A 107 -11.20 -3.50 14.21
C ASP A 107 -12.37 -2.54 14.53
N SER A 108 -13.60 -3.04 14.60
CA SER A 108 -14.79 -2.22 14.89
C SER A 108 -14.68 -1.39 16.16
N THR A 109 -13.97 -1.90 17.18
CA THR A 109 -13.72 -1.19 18.45
C THR A 109 -12.79 0.03 18.29
N TRP A 110 -11.85 0.03 17.33
CA TRP A 110 -10.97 1.17 17.06
C TRP A 110 -11.72 2.33 16.42
N VAL A 111 -12.57 2.03 15.44
CA VAL A 111 -13.45 3.02 14.79
C VAL A 111 -14.44 3.58 15.81
N LEU A 112 -14.99 2.74 16.68
CA LEU A 112 -15.95 3.14 17.70
C LEU A 112 -15.30 4.02 18.79
N SER A 113 -14.13 3.63 19.30
CA SER A 113 -13.41 4.41 20.30
C SER A 113 -13.00 5.79 19.80
N ARG A 114 -12.54 5.93 18.54
CA ARG A 114 -12.26 7.24 17.93
C ARG A 114 -13.51 8.11 17.80
N LYS A 115 -14.64 7.53 17.38
CA LYS A 115 -15.92 8.27 17.31
C LYS A 115 -16.33 8.81 18.68
N ILE A 116 -16.22 8.01 19.73
CA ILE A 116 -16.58 8.38 21.09
C ILE A 116 -15.69 9.51 21.60
N ILE A 117 -14.36 9.39 21.41
CA ILE A 117 -13.39 10.40 21.87
C ILE A 117 -13.60 11.74 21.15
N LEU A 118 -13.77 11.72 19.84
CA LEU A 118 -14.01 12.94 19.05
C LEU A 118 -15.34 13.59 19.45
N LYS A 119 -16.35 12.80 19.78
CA LYS A 119 -17.64 13.29 20.28
C LYS A 119 -17.52 13.94 21.67
N ILE A 120 -16.72 13.33 22.57
CA ILE A 120 -16.45 13.87 23.92
C ILE A 120 -15.66 15.18 23.85
N LEU A 121 -14.71 15.31 22.92
CA LEU A 121 -13.89 16.51 22.75
C LEU A 121 -14.59 17.63 21.97
N PHE A 122 -15.90 17.50 21.66
CA PHE A 122 -16.66 18.47 20.83
C PHE A 122 -15.99 18.78 19.49
N LEU A 123 -15.02 18.01 19.08
CA LEU A 123 -14.42 18.14 17.76
C LEU A 123 -15.40 17.60 16.74
N SER A 124 -15.66 18.39 15.69
CA SER A 124 -16.50 17.99 14.56
C SER A 124 -16.15 16.57 14.16
N THR A 125 -17.06 15.63 14.40
CA THR A 125 -16.92 14.26 13.96
C THR A 125 -17.12 14.25 12.45
N GLY A 126 -16.10 14.62 11.70
CA GLY A 126 -16.06 14.40 10.27
C GLY A 126 -16.48 12.95 10.05
N GLY A 127 -17.57 12.75 9.36
CA GLY A 127 -18.27 11.47 9.33
C GLY A 127 -17.44 10.39 8.63
N PHE A 128 -17.52 9.17 9.14
CA PHE A 128 -17.17 8.01 8.32
C PHE A 128 -18.21 7.88 7.22
N THR A 129 -17.82 8.16 5.99
CA THR A 129 -18.65 7.91 4.82
C THR A 129 -18.29 6.56 4.22
N LYS A 130 -19.32 5.87 3.70
CA LYS A 130 -19.15 4.59 3.02
C LYS A 130 -19.52 4.76 1.56
N TYR A 131 -18.69 4.25 0.67
CA TYR A 131 -19.07 4.18 -0.74
C TYR A 131 -18.48 2.94 -1.40
N THR A 132 -19.14 2.48 -2.45
CA THR A 132 -18.72 1.30 -3.21
C THR A 132 -17.64 1.70 -4.20
N VAL A 133 -16.56 0.91 -4.23
CA VAL A 133 -15.42 1.10 -5.13
C VAL A 133 -15.20 -0.13 -5.98
N PRO A 134 -14.72 0.02 -7.22
CA PRO A 134 -14.34 -1.12 -8.05
C PRO A 134 -13.10 -1.80 -7.47
N THR A 135 -13.01 -3.12 -7.67
CA THR A 135 -11.85 -3.93 -7.27
C THR A 135 -11.34 -4.76 -8.44
N ILE A 136 -10.02 -4.95 -8.49
CA ILE A 136 -9.35 -5.83 -9.44
C ILE A 136 -8.22 -6.59 -8.74
N THR A 137 -7.93 -7.81 -9.20
CA THR A 137 -6.74 -8.51 -8.73
C THR A 137 -5.51 -7.97 -9.45
N LEU A 138 -4.34 -7.98 -8.77
CA LEU A 138 -3.09 -7.61 -9.43
C LEU A 138 -2.82 -8.51 -10.64
N ASP A 139 -3.15 -9.79 -10.55
CA ASP A 139 -3.01 -10.76 -11.64
C ASP A 139 -3.81 -10.34 -12.89
N SER A 140 -5.07 -9.91 -12.70
CA SER A 140 -5.92 -9.41 -13.78
C SER A 140 -5.39 -8.12 -14.37
N PHE A 141 -4.97 -7.18 -13.53
CA PHE A 141 -4.43 -5.89 -13.98
C PHE A 141 -3.14 -6.07 -14.79
N VAL A 142 -2.19 -6.86 -14.28
CA VAL A 142 -0.93 -7.18 -14.98
C VAL A 142 -1.17 -7.85 -16.33
N LYS A 143 -2.17 -8.75 -16.41
CA LYS A 143 -2.59 -9.39 -17.68
C LYS A 143 -3.19 -8.37 -18.65
N GLN A 144 -4.16 -7.57 -18.22
CA GLN A 144 -4.84 -6.57 -19.04
C GLN A 144 -3.88 -5.52 -19.61
N LYS A 145 -2.96 -5.04 -18.80
CA LYS A 145 -1.96 -4.02 -19.18
C LYS A 145 -0.71 -4.61 -19.85
N LYS A 146 -0.65 -5.95 -20.03
CA LYS A 146 0.49 -6.68 -20.63
C LYS A 146 1.81 -6.35 -19.96
N ILE A 147 1.81 -6.20 -18.60
CA ILE A 147 2.99 -5.82 -17.83
C ILE A 147 3.92 -7.03 -17.73
N LYS A 148 5.17 -6.83 -18.14
CA LYS A 148 6.20 -7.88 -18.15
C LYS A 148 6.75 -8.11 -16.74
N SER A 149 7.15 -7.04 -16.05
CA SER A 149 7.71 -7.06 -14.69
C SER A 149 7.31 -5.80 -13.92
N ILE A 150 7.38 -5.89 -12.61
CA ILE A 150 7.23 -4.80 -11.65
C ILE A 150 8.53 -4.72 -10.86
N ASP A 151 9.26 -3.63 -11.02
CA ASP A 151 10.56 -3.45 -10.38
C ASP A 151 10.40 -3.10 -8.90
N LEU A 152 9.37 -2.28 -8.60
CA LEU A 152 9.05 -1.89 -7.25
C LEU A 152 7.53 -1.85 -7.04
N LEU A 153 7.03 -2.63 -6.09
CA LEU A 153 5.65 -2.65 -5.63
C LEU A 153 5.59 -2.09 -4.21
N LYS A 154 5.02 -0.89 -4.04
CA LYS A 154 4.66 -0.34 -2.73
C LYS A 154 3.21 -0.71 -2.42
N VAL A 155 2.94 -1.17 -1.22
CA VAL A 155 1.60 -1.54 -0.73
C VAL A 155 1.39 -0.91 0.65
N ASP A 156 0.43 0.01 0.71
CA ASP A 156 0.06 0.73 1.92
C ASP A 156 -1.44 1.07 1.82
N ILE A 157 -2.27 0.14 2.27
CA ILE A 157 -3.72 0.14 2.06
C ILE A 157 -4.49 -0.15 3.35
N GLU A 158 -3.87 0.23 4.48
CA GLU A 158 -4.50 0.28 5.79
C GLU A 158 -5.18 -1.06 6.18
N GLY A 159 -4.44 -2.18 5.96
CA GLY A 159 -4.76 -3.51 6.48
C GLY A 159 -5.42 -4.49 5.50
N SER A 160 -5.59 -4.13 4.22
CA SER A 160 -6.05 -5.05 3.17
C SER A 160 -4.89 -5.73 2.40
N GLU A 161 -3.64 -5.56 2.85
CA GLU A 161 -2.41 -6.00 2.19
C GLU A 161 -2.45 -7.49 1.88
N HIS A 162 -2.88 -8.31 2.85
CA HIS A 162 -2.99 -9.75 2.65
C HIS A 162 -3.96 -10.13 1.55
N LEU A 163 -5.10 -9.46 1.45
CA LEU A 163 -6.10 -9.72 0.41
C LEU A 163 -5.56 -9.31 -0.97
N MET A 164 -4.90 -8.16 -1.04
CA MET A 164 -4.22 -7.71 -2.25
C MET A 164 -3.17 -8.73 -2.71
N LEU A 165 -2.32 -9.24 -1.80
CA LEU A 165 -1.33 -10.27 -2.11
C LEU A 165 -1.95 -11.59 -2.56
N GLN A 166 -3.12 -11.97 -2.03
CA GLN A 166 -3.87 -13.13 -2.53
C GLN A 166 -4.29 -12.95 -4.00
N GLY A 167 -4.62 -11.71 -4.42
CA GLY A 167 -4.92 -11.35 -5.79
C GLY A 167 -3.69 -11.24 -6.70
N ALA A 168 -2.48 -11.40 -6.16
CA ALA A 168 -1.20 -11.33 -6.86
C ALA A 168 -0.53 -12.69 -7.08
N ARG A 169 -1.17 -13.80 -6.72
CA ARG A 169 -0.56 -15.14 -6.67
C ARG A 169 0.14 -15.57 -7.96
N LYS A 170 -0.49 -15.35 -9.11
CA LYS A 170 0.09 -15.72 -10.41
C LYS A 170 1.27 -14.84 -10.77
N THR A 171 1.17 -13.54 -10.48
CA THR A 171 2.22 -12.55 -10.71
C THR A 171 3.45 -12.84 -9.84
N LEU A 172 3.24 -13.19 -8.57
CA LEU A 172 4.29 -13.61 -7.63
C LEU A 172 4.95 -14.93 -8.07
N LYS A 173 4.17 -15.98 -8.33
CA LYS A 173 4.70 -17.28 -8.79
C LYS A 173 5.51 -17.19 -10.08
N LYS A 174 5.17 -16.26 -10.98
CA LYS A 174 5.92 -16.02 -12.21
C LYS A 174 7.14 -15.12 -12.02
N ASN A 175 7.49 -14.80 -10.77
CA ASN A 175 8.60 -13.92 -10.42
C ASN A 175 8.56 -12.56 -11.14
N LYS A 176 7.37 -12.00 -11.37
CA LYS A 176 7.24 -10.72 -12.07
C LYS A 176 7.48 -9.51 -11.19
N ILE A 177 7.58 -9.67 -9.87
CA ILE A 177 7.84 -8.59 -8.92
C ILE A 177 9.23 -8.75 -8.37
N LYS A 178 10.07 -7.71 -8.50
CA LYS A 178 11.47 -7.74 -8.03
C LYS A 178 11.60 -7.33 -6.58
N THR A 179 10.95 -6.22 -6.20
CA THR A 179 11.02 -5.68 -4.84
C THR A 179 9.65 -5.28 -4.32
N ILE A 180 9.44 -5.43 -3.02
CA ILE A 180 8.19 -5.06 -2.35
C ILE A 180 8.51 -4.17 -1.14
N LEU A 181 7.79 -3.05 -1.05
CA LEU A 181 7.66 -2.25 0.16
C LEU A 181 6.24 -2.40 0.66
N ILE A 182 6.04 -2.84 1.89
CA ILE A 182 4.70 -3.07 2.41
C ILE A 182 4.57 -2.55 3.83
N GLU A 183 3.55 -1.72 4.07
CA GLU A 183 3.15 -1.34 5.41
C GLU A 183 2.13 -2.36 5.95
N ILE A 184 2.30 -2.78 7.19
CA ILE A 184 1.35 -3.64 7.89
C ILE A 184 0.93 -2.93 9.16
N CYS A 185 -0.36 -2.74 9.36
CA CYS A 185 -0.88 -2.04 10.51
C CYS A 185 -2.02 -2.78 11.21
N GLY A 186 -2.24 -2.45 12.50
CA GLY A 186 -3.33 -3.00 13.30
C GLY A 186 -3.10 -2.87 14.81
N LYS A 187 -4.09 -3.25 15.61
CA LYS A 187 -3.88 -3.40 17.06
C LYS A 187 -2.81 -4.47 17.34
N LYS A 188 -2.06 -4.33 18.43
CA LYS A 188 -0.89 -5.17 18.77
C LYS A 188 -1.08 -6.68 18.51
N ASN A 189 -2.20 -7.26 18.93
CA ASN A 189 -2.47 -8.69 18.72
C ASN A 189 -2.86 -9.03 17.26
N ILE A 190 -3.62 -8.15 16.61
CA ILE A 190 -4.02 -8.29 15.20
C ILE A 190 -2.82 -8.06 14.30
N TYR A 191 -2.01 -7.04 14.60
CA TYR A 191 -0.78 -6.73 13.89
C TYR A 191 0.15 -7.95 13.79
N LYS A 192 0.47 -8.62 14.91
CA LYS A 192 1.33 -9.81 14.90
C LYS A 192 0.80 -10.94 14.01
N LYS A 193 -0.53 -11.16 14.03
CA LYS A 193 -1.19 -12.17 13.17
C LYS A 193 -1.10 -11.78 11.70
N LYS A 194 -1.36 -10.51 11.35
CA LYS A 194 -1.25 -9.98 9.99
C LYS A 194 0.18 -10.07 9.50
N GLU A 195 1.14 -9.60 10.29
CA GLU A 195 2.57 -9.66 10.00
C GLU A 195 3.01 -11.09 9.64
N LYS A 196 2.75 -12.05 10.55
CA LYS A 196 3.09 -13.46 10.32
C LYS A 196 2.49 -13.99 9.02
N LYS A 197 1.22 -13.66 8.75
CA LYS A 197 0.49 -14.11 7.57
C LYS A 197 1.06 -13.54 6.28
N VAL A 198 1.35 -12.23 6.26
CA VAL A 198 1.93 -11.53 5.11
C VAL A 198 3.35 -12.02 4.84
N LEU A 199 4.21 -12.04 5.87
CA LEU A 199 5.61 -12.44 5.70
C LEU A 199 5.76 -13.91 5.29
N ASN A 200 4.96 -14.82 5.87
CA ASN A 200 4.96 -16.22 5.44
C ASN A 200 4.49 -16.37 3.99
N PHE A 201 3.44 -15.62 3.60
CA PHE A 201 2.97 -15.63 2.22
C PHE A 201 4.05 -15.15 1.24
N LEU A 202 4.77 -14.07 1.55
CA LEU A 202 5.83 -13.55 0.71
C LEU A 202 7.06 -14.47 0.68
N ARG A 203 7.44 -15.04 1.83
CA ARG A 203 8.54 -16.03 1.90
C ARG A 203 8.26 -17.26 1.01
N ASN A 204 7.02 -17.78 1.04
CA ASN A 204 6.59 -18.90 0.19
C ASN A 204 6.51 -18.54 -1.31
N ASN A 205 6.67 -17.26 -1.66
CA ASN A 205 6.77 -16.76 -3.02
C ASN A 205 8.17 -16.19 -3.35
N ASN A 206 9.22 -16.74 -2.72
CA ASN A 206 10.63 -16.42 -2.95
C ASN A 206 11.08 -15.01 -2.55
N PHE A 207 10.43 -14.37 -1.58
CA PHE A 207 10.87 -13.07 -1.07
C PHE A 207 11.64 -13.21 0.23
N THR A 208 12.77 -12.52 0.33
CA THR A 208 13.55 -12.34 1.55
C THR A 208 13.31 -10.95 2.13
N LEU A 209 13.13 -10.89 3.43
CA LEU A 209 13.03 -9.65 4.18
C LEU A 209 14.43 -9.03 4.33
N LEU A 210 14.59 -7.80 3.86
CA LEU A 210 15.82 -7.01 4.00
C LEU A 210 15.79 -6.13 5.24
N LYS A 211 14.67 -5.42 5.44
CA LYS A 211 14.51 -4.46 6.52
C LYS A 211 13.10 -4.48 7.08
N LYS A 212 13.01 -4.23 8.38
CA LYS A 212 11.77 -4.07 9.11
C LYS A 212 11.92 -2.90 10.08
N ASN A 213 11.04 -1.92 9.97
CA ASN A 213 10.91 -0.84 10.92
C ASN A 213 9.53 -0.89 11.58
N ILE A 214 9.48 -1.03 12.90
CA ILE A 214 8.22 -1.03 13.65
C ILE A 214 8.10 0.30 14.36
N TYR A 215 6.92 0.89 14.30
CA TYR A 215 6.58 2.09 15.04
C TYR A 215 5.25 1.93 15.77
N PHE A 216 5.19 2.52 16.93
CA PHE A 216 4.01 2.55 17.76
C PHE A 216 3.38 3.92 17.65
N SER A 217 2.08 4.00 17.42
CA SER A 217 1.37 5.25 17.67
C SER A 217 1.09 5.36 19.16
N PRO A 218 1.78 6.24 19.89
CA PRO A 218 1.54 6.43 21.30
C PRO A 218 0.27 7.29 21.48
N SER A 219 -0.89 6.71 21.26
CA SER A 219 -2.11 7.35 21.74
C SER A 219 -2.52 6.68 23.04
N LEU A 220 -2.84 7.46 24.06
CA LEU A 220 -3.40 7.02 25.33
C LEU A 220 -4.58 6.03 25.16
N PHE A 221 -5.13 5.92 23.97
CA PHE A 221 -6.37 5.20 23.67
C PHE A 221 -6.25 4.13 22.57
N SER A 222 -5.06 3.92 21.97
CA SER A 222 -4.92 2.87 20.96
C SER A 222 -3.54 2.22 21.01
N ASN A 223 -3.49 0.93 21.33
CA ASN A 223 -2.32 0.07 21.12
C ASN A 223 -2.15 -0.27 19.63
N HIS A 224 -2.07 0.77 18.77
CA HIS A 224 -1.90 0.59 17.34
C HIS A 224 -0.42 0.44 17.02
N THR A 225 -0.09 -0.59 16.26
CA THR A 225 1.26 -0.88 15.80
C THR A 225 1.24 -0.85 14.28
N ALA A 226 2.22 -0.25 13.68
CA ALA A 226 2.48 -0.34 12.26
C ALA A 226 3.95 -0.71 12.02
N GLY A 227 4.23 -1.29 10.88
CA GLY A 227 5.58 -1.64 10.49
C GLY A 227 5.76 -1.60 8.99
N ASP A 228 6.90 -1.07 8.59
CA ASP A 228 7.37 -1.01 7.21
C ASP A 228 8.33 -2.15 6.93
N TYR A 229 8.09 -2.86 5.86
CA TYR A 229 8.86 -4.03 5.44
C TYR A 229 9.40 -3.82 4.04
N GLN A 230 10.68 -4.06 3.87
CA GLN A 230 11.36 -4.03 2.57
C GLN A 230 11.80 -5.45 2.22
N LEU A 231 11.35 -5.95 1.08
CA LEU A 231 11.61 -7.33 0.64
C LEU A 231 12.12 -7.36 -0.80
N ILE A 232 12.96 -8.36 -1.09
CA ILE A 232 13.49 -8.61 -2.42
C ILE A 232 13.20 -10.05 -2.85
N ASN A 233 12.89 -10.25 -4.11
CA ASN A 233 12.72 -11.56 -4.70
C ASN A 233 14.09 -12.18 -4.93
N ASN A 234 14.32 -13.39 -4.40
CA ASN A 234 15.60 -14.10 -4.42
C ASN A 234 16.13 -14.36 -5.83
N ASN A 235 15.27 -14.42 -6.85
CA ASN A 235 15.70 -14.58 -8.24
C ASN A 235 16.41 -13.35 -8.82
N TYR A 236 16.34 -12.21 -8.14
CA TYR A 236 17.01 -10.96 -8.54
C TYR A 236 18.11 -10.54 -7.58
N PHE A 237 18.37 -11.38 -6.57
CA PHE A 237 19.37 -11.18 -5.54
C PHE A 237 20.51 -12.19 -5.75
N LYS A 238 21.28 -12.01 -6.82
CA LYS A 238 22.52 -12.74 -7.09
C LYS A 238 23.66 -11.77 -7.32
#